data_d6b81e3d7a8917e28c25cb622a9e462a
#
_entry.id   d6b81e3d7a8917e28c25cb622a9e462a
#
_cell.length_a   1.000
_cell.length_b   1.000
_cell.length_c   1.000
_cell.angle_alpha   90.00
_cell.angle_beta   90.00
_cell.angle_gamma   90.00
#
_symmetry.space_group_name_H-M   'P 1'
#
loop_
_entity.id
_entity.type
_entity.pdbx_description
1 polymer ?
#
loop_
_entity_poly.entity_id
_entity_poly.type
_entity_poly.pdbx_seq_one_letter_code
_entity_poly.pdbx_strand_id
1 'polypeptide(L)'
;VYKRQIFDMISAIANKKQQQALDLYYDLLELKEPPMRILYLIVRQFNGILQVKDLMSRGISGKEIASKIGAAPFVVGKYQAQAKYFEMNTLLDALNECAKTEEAVKQGRLNDRLGVELIIIKYSK
;
A
#
# COMPACT_ATOMS: atom_id res chain seq x y z
N VAL A 1 13.67 6.52 -3.57
CA VAL A 1 14.63 5.73 -2.80
C VAL A 1 13.94 4.59 -2.06
N TYR A 2 12.77 4.83 -1.48
CA TYR A 2 12.07 3.81 -0.68
C TYR A 2 10.93 3.09 -1.43
N LYS A 3 10.78 3.34 -2.73
CA LYS A 3 9.68 2.77 -3.52
C LYS A 3 9.73 1.25 -3.57
N ARG A 4 10.94 0.69 -3.70
CA ARG A 4 11.11 -0.76 -3.75
C ARG A 4 10.76 -1.41 -2.42
N GLN A 5 11.21 -0.82 -1.32
CA GLN A 5 10.89 -1.33 0.02
C GLN A 5 9.39 -1.32 0.28
N ILE A 6 8.70 -0.26 -0.15
CA ILE A 6 7.23 -0.19 -0.02
C ILE A 6 6.57 -1.26 -0.91
N PHE A 7 7.03 -1.41 -2.14
CA PHE A 7 6.50 -2.46 -3.04
C PHE A 7 6.67 -3.84 -2.40
N ASP A 8 7.86 -4.14 -1.90
CA ASP A 8 8.15 -5.43 -1.27
C ASP A 8 7.32 -5.64 0.00
N MET A 9 7.10 -4.58 0.78
CA MET A 9 6.26 -4.63 1.97
C MET A 9 4.80 -4.98 1.60
N ILE A 10 4.26 -4.34 0.58
CA ILE A 10 2.89 -4.61 0.12
C ILE A 10 2.78 -6.04 -0.42
N SER A 11 3.79 -6.52 -1.15
CA SER A 11 3.82 -7.91 -1.61
C SER A 11 3.82 -8.89 -0.43
N ALA A 12 4.60 -8.59 0.61
CA ALA A 12 4.63 -9.43 1.80
C ALA A 12 3.28 -9.44 2.52
N ILE A 13 2.62 -8.29 2.60
CA ILE A 13 1.27 -8.19 3.16
C ILE A 13 0.29 -9.07 2.35
N ALA A 14 0.33 -8.94 1.03
CA ALA A 14 -0.54 -9.69 0.14
C ALA A 14 -0.37 -11.21 0.28
N ASN A 15 0.85 -11.65 0.48
CA ASN A 15 1.20 -13.07 0.59
C ASN A 15 1.16 -13.58 2.04
N LYS A 16 0.64 -12.77 2.95
CA LYS A 16 0.49 -13.12 4.38
C LYS A 16 1.82 -13.42 5.06
N LYS A 17 2.88 -12.79 4.60
CA LYS A 17 4.22 -12.89 5.20
C LYS A 17 4.42 -11.75 6.17
N GLN A 18 3.72 -11.83 7.29
CA GLN A 18 3.65 -10.74 8.27
C GLN A 18 5.02 -10.33 8.80
N GLN A 19 5.85 -11.30 9.18
CA GLN A 19 7.15 -10.97 9.75
C GLN A 19 8.02 -10.24 8.74
N GLN A 20 8.00 -10.66 7.49
CA GLN A 20 8.77 -9.99 6.44
C GLN A 20 8.28 -8.54 6.23
N ALA A 21 6.97 -8.35 6.24
CA ALA A 21 6.38 -7.00 6.10
C ALA A 21 6.81 -6.10 7.26
N LEU A 22 6.76 -6.61 8.49
CA LEU A 22 7.17 -5.87 9.68
C LEU A 22 8.67 -5.55 9.67
N ASP A 23 9.49 -6.51 9.26
CA ASP A 23 10.93 -6.30 9.19
C ASP A 23 11.28 -5.17 8.21
N LEU A 24 10.61 -5.13 7.07
CA LEU A 24 10.79 -4.05 6.10
C LEU A 24 10.38 -2.69 6.69
N TYR A 25 9.30 -2.68 7.45
CA TYR A 25 8.85 -1.46 8.13
C TYR A 25 9.89 -0.99 9.16
N TYR A 26 10.40 -1.90 9.98
CA TYR A 26 11.39 -1.56 11.00
C TYR A 26 12.69 -1.06 10.35
N ASP A 27 13.08 -1.64 9.22
CA ASP A 27 14.27 -1.19 8.49
C ASP A 27 14.10 0.26 8.02
N LEU A 28 12.91 0.62 7.53
CA LEU A 28 12.63 2.01 7.13
C LEU A 28 12.69 2.96 8.32
N LEU A 29 12.19 2.53 9.48
CA LEU A 29 12.26 3.34 10.70
C LEU A 29 13.71 3.56 11.13
N GLU A 30 14.57 2.55 11.01
CA GLU A 30 15.99 2.69 11.32
C GLU A 30 16.69 3.67 10.41
N LEU A 31 16.22 3.79 9.16
CA LEU A 31 16.72 4.79 8.21
C LEU A 31 16.16 6.19 8.49
N LYS A 32 15.46 6.36 9.62
CA LYS A 32 14.86 7.63 10.05
C LYS A 32 13.74 8.10 9.15
N GLU A 33 13.11 7.19 8.41
CA GLU A 33 11.93 7.55 7.63
C GLU A 33 10.75 7.75 8.57
N PRO A 34 10.06 8.91 8.51
CA PRO A 34 8.92 9.15 9.41
C PRO A 34 7.78 8.16 9.16
N PRO A 35 7.14 7.64 10.23
CA PRO A 35 6.03 6.69 10.06
C PRO A 35 4.90 7.21 9.18
N MET A 36 4.56 8.49 9.28
CA MET A 36 3.46 9.05 8.48
C MET A 36 3.83 9.15 6.99
N ARG A 37 5.11 9.28 6.66
CA ARG A 37 5.55 9.23 5.27
C ARG A 37 5.46 7.80 4.75
N ILE A 38 5.82 6.82 5.58
CA ILE A 38 5.67 5.40 5.21
C ILE A 38 4.18 5.11 4.95
N LEU A 39 3.29 5.58 5.82
CA LEU A 39 1.85 5.42 5.63
C LEU A 39 1.38 6.05 4.33
N TYR A 40 1.84 7.25 4.01
CA TYR A 40 1.52 7.92 2.75
C TYR A 40 1.91 7.06 1.55
N LEU A 41 3.10 6.46 1.58
CA LEU A 41 3.57 5.62 0.48
C LEU A 41 2.78 4.30 0.39
N ILE A 42 2.38 3.74 1.53
CA ILE A 42 1.50 2.56 1.58
C ILE A 42 0.15 2.88 0.93
N VAL A 43 -0.45 4.02 1.30
CA VAL A 43 -1.72 4.47 0.75
C VAL A 43 -1.60 4.66 -0.76
N ARG A 44 -0.52 5.30 -1.19
CA ARG A 44 -0.28 5.52 -2.63
C ARG A 44 -0.20 4.19 -3.39
N GLN A 45 0.46 3.20 -2.81
CA GLN A 45 0.58 1.89 -3.44
C GLN A 45 -0.78 1.18 -3.51
N PHE A 46 -1.52 1.14 -2.40
CA PHE A 46 -2.86 0.54 -2.39
C PHE A 46 -3.80 1.24 -3.37
N ASN A 47 -3.73 2.56 -3.43
CA ASN A 47 -4.58 3.34 -4.32
C ASN A 47 -4.28 3.03 -5.80
N GLY A 48 -2.99 2.92 -6.14
CA GLY A 48 -2.58 2.53 -7.49
C GLY A 48 -3.08 1.14 -7.86
N ILE A 49 -2.95 0.18 -6.94
CA ILE A 49 -3.44 -1.18 -7.14
C ILE A 49 -4.96 -1.18 -7.33
N LEU A 50 -5.68 -0.41 -6.51
CA LEU A 50 -7.14 -0.31 -6.60
C LEU A 50 -7.59 0.21 -7.96
N GLN A 51 -6.98 1.32 -8.41
CA GLN A 51 -7.31 1.92 -9.70
C GLN A 51 -7.06 0.96 -10.86
N VAL A 52 -5.90 0.32 -10.85
CA VAL A 52 -5.53 -0.63 -11.90
C VAL A 52 -6.47 -1.84 -11.90
N LYS A 53 -6.76 -2.38 -10.71
CA LYS A 53 -7.67 -3.51 -10.59
C LYS A 53 -9.06 -3.19 -11.12
N ASP A 54 -9.58 -2.01 -10.79
CA ASP A 54 -10.88 -1.57 -11.26
C ASP A 54 -10.91 -1.46 -12.78
N LEU A 55 -9.91 -0.82 -13.36
CA LEU A 55 -9.84 -0.66 -14.81
C LEU A 55 -9.66 -1.99 -15.55
N MET A 56 -8.86 -2.89 -14.99
CA MET A 56 -8.72 -4.25 -15.54
C MET A 56 -10.05 -5.00 -15.55
N SER A 57 -10.85 -4.85 -14.50
CA SER A 57 -12.15 -5.52 -14.40
C SER A 57 -13.13 -5.01 -15.45
N ARG A 58 -12.90 -3.82 -15.99
CA ARG A 58 -13.69 -3.23 -17.07
C ARG A 58 -13.16 -3.57 -18.45
N GLY A 59 -12.16 -4.45 -18.54
CA GLY A 59 -11.58 -4.87 -19.82
C GLY A 59 -10.63 -3.88 -20.44
N ILE A 60 -10.14 -2.90 -19.69
CA ILE A 60 -9.23 -1.87 -20.22
C ILE A 60 -7.81 -2.42 -20.26
N SER A 61 -7.09 -2.23 -21.37
CA SER A 61 -5.73 -2.72 -21.56
C SER A 61 -4.74 -1.95 -20.68
N GLY A 62 -3.60 -2.58 -20.39
CA GLY A 62 -2.55 -1.95 -19.59
C GLY A 62 -2.07 -0.63 -20.18
N LYS A 63 -1.99 -0.53 -21.50
CA LYS A 63 -1.58 0.69 -22.19
C LYS A 63 -2.58 1.84 -21.97
N GLU A 64 -3.87 1.54 -22.06
CA GLU A 64 -4.91 2.52 -21.80
C GLU A 64 -4.97 2.90 -20.32
N ILE A 65 -4.74 1.93 -19.44
CA ILE A 65 -4.68 2.19 -17.99
C ILE A 65 -3.58 3.22 -17.70
N ALA A 66 -2.39 3.01 -18.28
CA ALA A 66 -1.26 3.93 -18.08
C ALA A 66 -1.64 5.36 -18.48
N SER A 67 -2.32 5.51 -19.60
CA SER A 67 -2.79 6.81 -20.06
C SER A 67 -3.82 7.42 -19.10
N LYS A 68 -4.78 6.62 -18.64
CA LYS A 68 -5.87 7.10 -17.77
C LYS A 68 -5.40 7.54 -16.40
N ILE A 69 -4.45 6.84 -15.80
CA ILE A 69 -3.97 7.18 -14.45
C ILE A 69 -2.72 8.06 -14.48
N GLY A 70 -2.19 8.36 -15.67
CA GLY A 70 -1.02 9.23 -15.82
C GLY A 70 0.27 8.60 -15.29
N ALA A 71 0.42 7.28 -15.42
CA ALA A 71 1.59 6.55 -14.96
C ALA A 71 2.32 5.90 -16.14
N ALA A 72 3.63 5.68 -15.98
CA ALA A 72 4.41 4.95 -16.98
C ALA A 72 3.93 3.49 -17.10
N PRO A 73 3.99 2.89 -18.29
CA PRO A 73 3.54 1.50 -18.46
C PRO A 73 4.18 0.49 -17.51
N PHE A 74 5.46 0.65 -17.18
CA PHE A 74 6.13 -0.29 -16.27
C PHE A 74 5.60 -0.15 -14.83
N VAL A 75 5.14 1.03 -14.43
CA VAL A 75 4.51 1.24 -13.12
C VAL A 75 3.16 0.55 -13.08
N VAL A 76 2.38 0.66 -14.15
CA VAL A 76 1.11 -0.05 -14.28
C VAL A 76 1.33 -1.55 -14.18
N GLY A 77 2.39 -2.08 -14.83
CA GLY A 77 2.73 -3.49 -14.76
C GLY A 77 2.98 -3.97 -13.33
N LYS A 78 3.62 -3.14 -12.52
CA LYS A 78 3.85 -3.47 -11.09
C LYS A 78 2.54 -3.52 -10.31
N TYR A 79 1.64 -2.56 -10.54
CA TYR A 79 0.32 -2.57 -9.91
C TYR A 79 -0.51 -3.79 -10.35
N GLN A 80 -0.45 -4.14 -11.64
CA GLN A 80 -1.13 -5.31 -12.17
C GLN A 80 -0.63 -6.59 -11.49
N ALA A 81 0.67 -6.70 -11.30
CA ALA A 81 1.27 -7.87 -10.66
C ALA A 81 0.77 -8.06 -9.22
N GLN A 82 0.55 -6.97 -8.50
CA GLN A 82 0.05 -7.03 -7.13
C GLN A 82 -1.48 -7.12 -7.05
N ALA A 83 -2.18 -6.58 -8.06
CA ALA A 83 -3.64 -6.51 -8.05
C ALA A 83 -4.31 -7.89 -7.93
N LYS A 84 -3.71 -8.92 -8.49
CA LYS A 84 -4.26 -10.28 -8.45
C LYS A 84 -4.27 -10.90 -7.06
N TYR A 85 -3.48 -10.35 -6.13
CA TYR A 85 -3.39 -10.88 -4.77
C TYR A 85 -4.34 -10.20 -3.78
N PHE A 86 -5.04 -9.15 -4.20
CA PHE A 86 -5.94 -8.38 -3.34
C PHE A 86 -7.35 -8.38 -3.92
N GLU A 87 -8.33 -8.59 -3.06
CA GLU A 87 -9.72 -8.36 -3.43
C GLU A 87 -10.04 -6.88 -3.35
N MET A 88 -10.98 -6.41 -4.17
CA MET A 88 -11.38 -5.00 -4.20
C MET A 88 -11.83 -4.51 -2.83
N ASN A 89 -12.64 -5.31 -2.13
CA ASN A 89 -13.15 -4.94 -0.81
C ASN A 89 -12.02 -4.82 0.22
N THR A 90 -11.00 -5.66 0.13
CA THR A 90 -9.83 -5.58 1.01
C THR A 90 -9.06 -4.28 0.78
N LEU A 91 -8.88 -3.89 -0.48
CA LEU A 91 -8.20 -2.64 -0.82
C LEU A 91 -8.97 -1.43 -0.30
N LEU A 92 -10.28 -1.42 -0.49
CA LEU A 92 -11.14 -0.34 0.00
C LEU A 92 -11.09 -0.24 1.52
N ASP A 93 -11.16 -1.38 2.20
CA ASP A 93 -11.08 -1.43 3.66
C ASP A 93 -9.71 -0.92 4.15
N ALA A 94 -8.63 -1.35 3.50
CA ALA A 94 -7.28 -0.92 3.87
C ALA A 94 -7.10 0.59 3.72
N LEU A 95 -7.60 1.16 2.63
CA LEU A 95 -7.54 2.61 2.42
C LEU A 95 -8.33 3.36 3.49
N ASN A 96 -9.52 2.86 3.84
CA ASN A 96 -10.34 3.46 4.88
C ASN A 96 -9.63 3.39 6.26
N GLU A 97 -9.04 2.25 6.59
CA GLU A 97 -8.29 2.10 7.84
C GLU A 97 -7.06 3.01 7.89
N CYS A 98 -6.37 3.17 6.76
CA CYS A 98 -5.24 4.11 6.70
C CYS A 98 -5.70 5.55 6.96
N ALA A 99 -6.84 5.95 6.40
CA ALA A 99 -7.39 7.29 6.63
C ALA A 99 -7.76 7.49 8.10
N LYS A 100 -8.36 6.49 8.74
CA LYS A 100 -8.70 6.55 10.16
C LYS A 100 -7.45 6.62 11.03
N THR A 101 -6.41 5.89 10.67
CA THR A 101 -5.13 5.92 11.39
C THR A 101 -4.49 7.29 11.31
N GLU A 102 -4.44 7.87 10.11
CA GLU A 102 -3.89 9.21 9.92
C GLU A 102 -4.63 10.24 10.78
N GLU A 103 -5.96 10.18 10.79
CA GLU A 103 -6.78 11.09 11.58
C GLU A 103 -6.51 10.91 13.08
N ALA A 104 -6.45 9.67 13.56
CA ALA A 104 -6.18 9.38 14.97
C ALA A 104 -4.80 9.90 15.40
N VAL A 105 -3.79 9.75 14.53
CA VAL A 105 -2.45 10.26 14.81
C VAL A 105 -2.45 11.79 14.88
N LYS A 106 -3.11 12.43 13.92
CA LYS A 106 -3.20 13.89 13.87
C LYS A 106 -3.89 14.49 15.10
N GLN A 107 -4.86 13.76 15.64
CA GLN A 107 -5.60 14.17 16.84
C GLN A 107 -4.91 13.77 18.14
N GLY A 108 -3.74 13.16 18.07
CA GLY A 108 -2.99 12.76 19.26
C GLY A 108 -3.55 11.54 19.97
N ARG A 109 -4.50 10.80 19.37
CA ARG A 109 -5.12 9.63 19.97
C ARG A 109 -4.35 8.33 19.75
N LEU A 110 -3.39 8.35 18.83
CA LEU A 110 -2.65 7.16 18.45
C LEU A 110 -1.20 7.55 18.13
N ASN A 111 -0.25 6.75 18.63
CA ASN A 111 1.15 6.90 18.28
C ASN A 111 1.34 6.56 16.80
N ASP A 112 2.09 7.37 16.07
CA ASP A 112 2.27 7.22 14.63
C ASP A 112 2.95 5.88 14.26
N ARG A 113 4.00 5.53 14.97
CA ARG A 113 4.75 4.29 14.74
C ARG A 113 3.87 3.06 14.96
N LEU A 114 3.12 3.05 16.04
CA LEU A 114 2.19 1.98 16.35
C LEU A 114 1.05 1.91 15.34
N GLY A 115 0.54 3.08 14.93
CA GLY A 115 -0.56 3.15 13.96
C GLY A 115 -0.23 2.43 12.65
N VAL A 116 0.94 2.69 12.08
CA VAL A 116 1.37 2.04 10.84
C VAL A 116 1.60 0.54 11.07
N GLU A 117 2.20 0.19 12.20
CA GLU A 117 2.43 -1.22 12.55
C GLU A 117 1.13 -2.01 12.58
N LEU A 118 0.06 -1.44 13.17
CA LEU A 118 -1.25 -2.09 13.26
C LEU A 118 -1.88 -2.31 11.88
N ILE A 119 -1.69 -1.38 10.95
CA ILE A 119 -2.15 -1.53 9.57
C ILE A 119 -1.46 -2.74 8.93
N ILE A 120 -0.14 -2.82 9.07
CA ILE A 120 0.64 -3.92 8.49
C ILE A 120 0.16 -5.26 9.07
N ILE A 121 -0.02 -5.32 10.39
CA ILE A 121 -0.47 -6.54 11.06
C ILE A 121 -1.86 -6.96 10.58
N LYS A 122 -2.79 -6.02 10.50
CA LYS A 122 -4.18 -6.32 10.14
C LYS A 122 -4.28 -6.97 8.76
N TYR A 123 -3.54 -6.45 7.79
CA TYR A 123 -3.68 -6.89 6.40
C TYR A 123 -2.71 -7.99 5.99
N SER A 124 -1.84 -8.42 6.88
CA SER A 124 -0.88 -9.51 6.63
C SER A 124 -1.21 -10.80 7.38
N LYS A 125 -2.37 -10.87 7.98
CA LYS A 125 -2.83 -12.08 8.67
C LYS A 125 -3.22 -13.19 7.71
#